data_8d771b8bbabd7a0fdc658da3bdeee00f
#
_entry.id   8d771b8bbabd7a0fdc658da3bdeee00f
#
_cell.length_a   1.000
_cell.length_b   1.000
_cell.length_c   1.000
_cell.angle_alpha   90.00
_cell.angle_beta   90.00
_cell.angle_gamma   90.00
#
_symmetry.space_group_name_H-M   'P 1'
#
loop_
_entity.id
_entity.type
_entity.pdbx_description
1 polymer ?
#
loop_
_entity_poly.entity_id
_entity_poly.type
_entity_poly.pdbx_seq_one_letter_code
_entity_poly.pdbx_strand_id
1 'polypeptide(L)'
;MGHPVLFLRSLIFTIVMVVSTILWSCVCFLAAPLPYRQRFFITSRWNVFIIWCLRVICGIRYEIRGQENLPDAQAIVLSKHQSAWETIFLLPNMPRPLVFVFKKEILYIPFFGWAMALLRMIPIDRKQGKNAFKHVVRHGKRRLAQGLWIIMFPEGTRIPVGQTGKYKSGGTRLAIDTNSVVVPIAHNSGECWPKNSFIKRPGLVTVSIGKPISPEGHTPDSMMQQVENWIESEMRVISPHAYSAG
;
A
#
# COMPACT_ATOMS: atom_id res chain seq x y z
N MET A 1 6.93 1.66 27.63
CA MET A 1 8.37 1.48 27.35
C MET A 1 9.05 2.84 27.39
N GLY A 2 10.24 2.94 28.01
CA GLY A 2 11.01 4.20 28.03
C GLY A 2 11.49 4.60 26.64
N HIS A 3 11.64 5.89 26.41
CA HIS A 3 12.08 6.48 25.15
C HIS A 3 13.39 5.84 24.58
N PRO A 4 14.41 5.52 25.40
CA PRO A 4 15.65 4.89 24.93
C PRO A 4 15.45 3.50 24.32
N VAL A 5 14.57 2.68 24.89
CA VAL A 5 14.27 1.33 24.38
C VAL A 5 13.59 1.38 23.01
N LEU A 6 12.65 2.30 22.82
CA LEU A 6 11.99 2.51 21.53
C LEU A 6 12.99 2.99 20.46
N PHE A 7 13.88 3.89 20.85
CA PHE A 7 14.94 4.38 19.96
C PHE A 7 15.86 3.23 19.52
N LEU A 8 16.38 2.44 20.47
CA LEU A 8 17.28 1.32 20.17
C LEU A 8 16.64 0.28 19.26
N ARG A 9 15.39 -0.12 19.54
CA ARG A 9 14.62 -1.04 18.69
C ARG A 9 14.43 -0.48 17.27
N SER A 10 14.10 0.81 17.16
CA SER A 10 13.92 1.48 15.88
C SER A 10 15.23 1.59 15.10
N LEU A 11 16.34 1.80 15.79
CA LEU A 11 17.69 1.83 15.20
C LEU A 11 18.08 0.46 14.65
N ILE A 12 17.96 -0.59 15.47
CA ILE A 12 18.24 -1.97 15.04
C ILE A 12 17.39 -2.33 13.82
N PHE A 13 16.09 -2.07 13.88
CA PHE A 13 15.20 -2.32 12.76
C PHE A 13 15.63 -1.55 11.49
N THR A 14 16.00 -0.28 11.64
CA THR A 14 16.41 0.55 10.49
C THR A 14 17.68 0.02 9.84
N ILE A 15 18.68 -0.40 10.64
CA ILE A 15 19.91 -1.03 10.14
C ILE A 15 19.56 -2.33 9.38
N VAL A 16 18.75 -3.20 9.98
CA VAL A 16 18.32 -4.46 9.34
C VAL A 16 17.58 -4.17 8.03
N MET A 17 16.67 -3.21 8.02
CA MET A 17 15.91 -2.82 6.83
C MET A 17 16.84 -2.31 5.72
N VAL A 18 17.78 -1.42 6.02
CA VAL A 18 18.72 -0.87 5.02
C VAL A 18 19.64 -1.96 4.47
N VAL A 19 20.30 -2.73 5.33
CA VAL A 19 21.21 -3.81 4.92
C VAL A 19 20.46 -4.86 4.09
N SER A 20 19.30 -5.32 4.56
CA SER A 20 18.52 -6.32 3.83
C SER A 20 17.98 -5.78 2.51
N THR A 21 17.66 -4.48 2.39
CA THR A 21 17.25 -3.87 1.12
C THR A 21 18.37 -3.98 0.09
N ILE A 22 19.60 -3.67 0.46
CA ILE A 22 20.76 -3.75 -0.43
C ILE A 22 20.97 -5.19 -0.88
N LEU A 23 21.06 -6.12 0.06
CA LEU A 23 21.27 -7.55 -0.24
C LEU A 23 20.15 -8.14 -1.09
N TRP A 24 18.90 -7.83 -0.73
CA TRP A 24 17.75 -8.36 -1.47
C TRP A 24 17.61 -7.76 -2.87
N SER A 25 18.09 -6.53 -3.07
CA SER A 25 18.14 -5.94 -4.42
C SER A 25 19.07 -6.72 -5.34
N CYS A 26 20.18 -7.25 -4.84
CA CYS A 26 21.03 -8.16 -5.61
C CYS A 26 20.25 -9.43 -6.01
N VAL A 27 19.48 -10.02 -5.08
CA VAL A 27 18.60 -11.17 -5.37
C VAL A 27 17.56 -10.80 -6.44
N CYS A 28 16.97 -9.60 -6.38
CA CYS A 28 16.03 -9.12 -7.40
C CYS A 28 16.67 -9.00 -8.79
N PHE A 29 17.92 -8.54 -8.88
CA PHE A 29 18.65 -8.49 -10.15
C PHE A 29 18.91 -9.88 -10.71
N LEU A 30 19.34 -10.82 -9.88
CA LEU A 30 19.53 -12.22 -10.29
C LEU A 30 18.20 -12.87 -10.75
N ALA A 31 17.08 -12.48 -10.15
CA ALA A 31 15.76 -12.92 -10.53
C ALA A 31 15.19 -12.21 -11.79
N ALA A 32 15.85 -11.17 -12.31
CA ALA A 32 15.34 -10.37 -13.44
C ALA A 32 14.97 -11.19 -14.70
N PRO A 33 15.73 -12.22 -15.12
CA PRO A 33 15.39 -13.03 -16.29
C PRO A 33 14.19 -13.97 -16.06
N LEU A 34 13.78 -14.22 -14.83
CA LEU A 34 12.69 -15.14 -14.52
C LEU A 34 11.33 -14.60 -14.98
N PRO A 35 10.35 -15.49 -15.25
CA PRO A 35 8.96 -15.12 -15.48
C PRO A 35 8.42 -14.20 -14.36
N TYR A 36 7.51 -13.27 -14.72
CA TYR A 36 7.05 -12.24 -13.82
C TYR A 36 6.52 -12.78 -12.48
N ARG A 37 5.74 -13.86 -12.48
CA ARG A 37 5.18 -14.46 -11.25
C ARG A 37 6.27 -14.93 -10.29
N GLN A 38 7.30 -15.60 -10.79
CA GLN A 38 8.43 -16.08 -9.98
C GLN A 38 9.23 -14.90 -9.43
N ARG A 39 9.54 -13.92 -10.28
CA ARG A 39 10.22 -12.69 -9.88
C ARG A 39 9.45 -11.92 -8.82
N PHE A 40 8.14 -11.76 -8.99
CA PHE A 40 7.27 -11.12 -8.01
C PHE A 40 7.30 -11.88 -6.66
N PHE A 41 7.16 -13.20 -6.69
CA PHE A 41 7.21 -14.03 -5.50
C PHE A 41 8.54 -13.88 -4.76
N ILE A 42 9.67 -13.99 -5.44
CA ILE A 42 11.01 -13.84 -4.85
C ILE A 42 11.12 -12.43 -4.25
N THR A 43 10.82 -11.39 -5.01
CA THR A 43 10.97 -10.01 -4.54
C THR A 43 10.08 -9.70 -3.35
N SER A 44 8.86 -10.23 -3.32
CA SER A 44 7.92 -10.00 -2.21
C SER A 44 8.32 -10.69 -0.90
N ARG A 45 9.24 -11.68 -0.91
CA ARG A 45 9.74 -12.32 0.32
C ARG A 45 10.48 -11.34 1.24
N TRP A 46 11.13 -10.33 0.68
CA TRP A 46 11.70 -9.26 1.50
C TRP A 46 10.64 -8.54 2.34
N ASN A 47 9.47 -8.31 1.79
CA ASN A 47 8.38 -7.65 2.51
C ASN A 47 7.90 -8.52 3.69
N VAL A 48 7.77 -9.83 3.48
CA VAL A 48 7.44 -10.78 4.56
C VAL A 48 8.50 -10.74 5.65
N PHE A 49 9.78 -10.75 5.28
CA PHE A 49 10.90 -10.64 6.22
C PHE A 49 10.85 -9.33 7.02
N ILE A 50 10.58 -8.19 6.37
CA ILE A 50 10.50 -6.90 7.07
C ILE A 50 9.30 -6.84 8.03
N ILE A 51 8.14 -7.38 7.65
CA ILE A 51 6.98 -7.47 8.56
C ILE A 51 7.30 -8.36 9.77
N TRP A 52 8.01 -9.47 9.57
CA TRP A 52 8.49 -10.32 10.65
C TRP A 52 9.48 -9.56 11.56
N CYS A 53 10.44 -8.82 11.01
CA CYS A 53 11.36 -7.97 11.77
C CYS A 53 10.62 -6.91 12.59
N LEU A 54 9.60 -6.26 12.03
CA LEU A 54 8.77 -5.28 12.76
C LEU A 54 8.07 -5.93 13.95
N ARG A 55 7.60 -7.17 13.81
CA ARG A 55 6.98 -7.92 14.90
C ARG A 55 8.00 -8.24 16.00
N VAL A 56 9.17 -8.79 15.65
CA VAL A 56 10.16 -9.28 16.61
C VAL A 56 10.93 -8.13 17.26
N ILE A 57 11.39 -7.16 16.46
CA ILE A 57 12.25 -6.07 16.94
C ILE A 57 11.41 -4.95 17.55
N CYS A 58 10.38 -4.49 16.84
CA CYS A 58 9.60 -3.32 17.24
C CYS A 58 8.32 -3.67 18.00
N GLY A 59 7.91 -4.96 18.03
CA GLY A 59 6.67 -5.38 18.69
C GLY A 59 5.39 -4.98 17.96
N ILE A 60 5.46 -4.74 16.63
CA ILE A 60 4.30 -4.38 15.81
C ILE A 60 3.67 -5.67 15.29
N ARG A 61 2.51 -6.00 15.84
CA ARG A 61 1.68 -7.13 15.42
C ARG A 61 0.63 -6.65 14.43
N TYR A 62 -0.03 -7.57 13.74
CA TYR A 62 -1.16 -7.24 12.88
C TYR A 62 -2.26 -8.30 12.95
N GLU A 63 -3.47 -7.90 12.59
CA GLU A 63 -4.62 -8.75 12.30
C GLU A 63 -5.28 -8.29 11.00
N ILE A 64 -5.94 -9.22 10.30
CA ILE A 64 -6.68 -8.92 9.07
C ILE A 64 -8.15 -9.26 9.33
N ARG A 65 -9.04 -8.34 8.99
CA ARG A 65 -10.49 -8.50 9.01
C ARG A 65 -11.04 -8.37 7.59
N GLY A 66 -12.03 -9.16 7.25
CA GLY A 66 -12.67 -9.12 5.93
C GLY A 66 -11.82 -9.73 4.81
N GLN A 67 -10.92 -10.68 5.10
CA GLN A 67 -10.11 -11.35 4.10
C GLN A 67 -10.97 -12.11 3.07
N GLU A 68 -12.14 -12.59 3.49
CA GLU A 68 -13.17 -13.23 2.67
C GLU A 68 -13.78 -12.30 1.61
N ASN A 69 -13.60 -10.98 1.75
CA ASN A 69 -14.07 -9.98 0.79
C ASN A 69 -13.14 -9.84 -0.43
N LEU A 70 -11.95 -10.47 -0.41
CA LEU A 70 -11.04 -10.39 -1.54
C LEU A 70 -11.58 -11.19 -2.74
N PRO A 71 -11.81 -10.56 -3.91
CA PRO A 71 -12.35 -11.26 -5.07
C PRO A 71 -11.31 -12.15 -5.75
N ASP A 72 -11.78 -13.20 -6.43
CA ASP A 72 -10.89 -14.06 -7.24
C ASP A 72 -10.41 -13.37 -8.53
N ALA A 73 -11.19 -12.43 -9.06
CA ALA A 73 -10.85 -11.64 -10.23
C ALA A 73 -9.82 -10.53 -9.90
N GLN A 74 -9.28 -9.89 -10.93
CA GLN A 74 -8.44 -8.70 -10.75
C GLN A 74 -9.24 -7.54 -10.17
N ALA A 75 -8.60 -6.77 -9.30
CA ALA A 75 -9.23 -5.65 -8.61
C ALA A 75 -8.29 -4.44 -8.50
N ILE A 76 -8.90 -3.29 -8.24
CA ILE A 76 -8.20 -2.08 -7.83
C ILE A 76 -8.39 -1.91 -6.33
N VAL A 77 -7.28 -1.92 -5.59
CA VAL A 77 -7.28 -1.67 -4.16
C VAL A 77 -7.12 -0.19 -3.91
N LEU A 78 -8.05 0.40 -3.17
CA LEU A 78 -7.96 1.77 -2.67
C LEU A 78 -7.79 1.73 -1.15
N SER A 79 -6.59 2.09 -0.69
CA SER A 79 -6.22 1.94 0.72
C SER A 79 -5.98 3.29 1.39
N LYS A 80 -6.34 3.39 2.67
CA LYS A 80 -5.85 4.44 3.55
C LYS A 80 -4.34 4.54 3.46
N HIS A 81 -3.76 5.74 3.61
CA HIS A 81 -2.32 5.93 3.54
C HIS A 81 -1.78 6.71 4.75
N GLN A 82 -1.12 6.02 5.69
CA GLN A 82 -0.63 6.62 6.94
C GLN A 82 0.86 6.37 7.19
N SER A 83 1.41 5.28 6.66
CA SER A 83 2.72 4.76 7.04
C SER A 83 3.53 4.27 5.82
N ALA A 84 4.72 3.77 6.05
CA ALA A 84 5.43 2.89 5.12
C ALA A 84 5.01 1.42 5.32
N TRP A 85 4.44 1.10 6.47
CA TRP A 85 4.07 -0.26 6.87
C TRP A 85 3.10 -0.91 5.87
N GLU A 86 2.01 -0.20 5.51
CA GLU A 86 1.00 -0.76 4.60
C GLU A 86 1.55 -1.02 3.19
N THR A 87 2.51 -0.25 2.73
CA THR A 87 3.13 -0.49 1.42
C THR A 87 3.96 -1.77 1.41
N ILE A 88 4.57 -2.11 2.55
CA ILE A 88 5.32 -3.35 2.74
C ILE A 88 4.35 -4.52 2.95
N PHE A 89 3.31 -4.30 3.76
CA PHE A 89 2.36 -5.35 4.15
C PHE A 89 1.47 -5.82 3.00
N LEU A 90 0.90 -4.90 2.22
CA LEU A 90 -0.10 -5.24 1.21
C LEU A 90 0.48 -6.06 0.05
N LEU A 91 1.75 -5.88 -0.30
CA LEU A 91 2.35 -6.55 -1.44
C LEU A 91 2.29 -8.09 -1.36
N PRO A 92 2.73 -8.73 -0.25
CA PRO A 92 2.70 -10.19 -0.12
C PRO A 92 1.35 -10.76 0.36
N ASN A 93 0.44 -9.92 0.84
CA ASN A 93 -0.80 -10.34 1.49
C ASN A 93 -2.05 -10.24 0.59
N MET A 94 -1.88 -9.90 -0.68
CA MET A 94 -2.97 -9.93 -1.66
C MET A 94 -2.96 -11.24 -2.44
N PRO A 95 -4.14 -11.76 -2.89
CA PRO A 95 -4.25 -13.06 -3.55
C PRO A 95 -3.57 -13.13 -4.92
N ARG A 96 -3.35 -11.97 -5.54
CA ARG A 96 -2.68 -11.84 -6.85
C ARG A 96 -1.52 -10.85 -6.79
N PRO A 97 -0.53 -10.97 -7.70
CA PRO A 97 0.53 -9.98 -7.79
C PRO A 97 -0.02 -8.56 -7.94
N LEU A 98 0.49 -7.66 -7.12
CA LEU A 98 0.01 -6.31 -6.94
C LEU A 98 1.03 -5.30 -7.49
N VAL A 99 0.56 -4.26 -8.19
CA VAL A 99 1.40 -3.15 -8.63
C VAL A 99 0.95 -1.84 -7.99
N PHE A 100 1.91 -1.10 -7.44
CA PHE A 100 1.68 0.22 -6.85
C PHE A 100 1.71 1.31 -7.91
N VAL A 101 0.84 2.31 -7.75
CA VAL A 101 1.03 3.62 -8.35
C VAL A 101 1.82 4.48 -7.36
N PHE A 102 3.03 4.86 -7.73
CA PHE A 102 3.97 5.49 -6.82
C PHE A 102 4.66 6.72 -7.43
N LYS A 103 5.22 7.56 -6.59
CA LYS A 103 5.90 8.79 -7.01
C LYS A 103 7.15 8.48 -7.83
N LYS A 104 7.29 9.06 -9.03
CA LYS A 104 8.39 8.80 -9.99
C LYS A 104 9.78 8.94 -9.36
N GLU A 105 9.96 9.89 -8.45
CA GLU A 105 11.24 10.15 -7.80
C GLU A 105 11.77 8.98 -6.97
N ILE A 106 10.91 8.04 -6.58
CA ILE A 106 11.32 6.81 -5.89
C ILE A 106 12.19 5.92 -6.78
N LEU A 107 12.05 6.01 -8.12
CA LEU A 107 12.91 5.27 -9.07
C LEU A 107 14.38 5.66 -8.95
N TYR A 108 14.67 6.87 -8.47
CA TYR A 108 16.05 7.36 -8.32
C TYR A 108 16.72 6.90 -7.02
N ILE A 109 15.99 6.21 -6.12
CA ILE A 109 16.59 5.61 -4.93
C ILE A 109 17.35 4.35 -5.38
N PRO A 110 18.68 4.33 -5.24
CA PRO A 110 19.48 3.17 -5.63
C PRO A 110 18.96 1.89 -4.98
N PHE A 111 19.09 0.78 -5.67
CA PHE A 111 18.63 -0.54 -5.27
C PHE A 111 17.09 -0.65 -5.18
N PHE A 112 16.45 0.14 -4.32
CA PHE A 112 15.01 0.08 -4.11
C PHE A 112 14.20 0.48 -5.35
N GLY A 113 14.55 1.59 -5.98
CA GLY A 113 13.89 2.07 -7.20
C GLY A 113 14.04 1.08 -8.36
N TRP A 114 15.19 0.44 -8.46
CA TRP A 114 15.44 -0.57 -9.49
C TRP A 114 14.60 -1.83 -9.28
N ALA A 115 14.46 -2.30 -8.02
CA ALA A 115 13.55 -3.40 -7.69
C ALA A 115 12.09 -3.06 -8.03
N MET A 116 11.65 -1.82 -7.78
CA MET A 116 10.31 -1.34 -8.16
C MET A 116 10.10 -1.37 -9.69
N ALA A 117 11.11 -1.02 -10.48
CA ALA A 117 11.05 -1.10 -11.94
C ALA A 117 10.92 -2.56 -12.42
N LEU A 118 11.68 -3.50 -11.83
CA LEU A 118 11.60 -4.93 -12.12
C LEU A 118 10.22 -5.53 -11.81
N LEU A 119 9.51 -4.99 -10.82
CA LEU A 119 8.14 -5.40 -10.46
C LEU A 119 7.06 -4.73 -11.31
N ARG A 120 7.41 -4.00 -12.37
CA ARG A 120 6.47 -3.36 -13.29
C ARG A 120 5.52 -2.37 -12.59
N MET A 121 5.95 -1.77 -11.47
CA MET A 121 5.20 -0.75 -10.75
C MET A 121 4.93 0.47 -11.65
N ILE A 122 3.90 1.25 -11.37
CA ILE A 122 3.45 2.37 -12.22
C ILE A 122 3.95 3.69 -11.61
N PRO A 123 5.01 4.30 -12.16
CA PRO A 123 5.47 5.61 -11.68
C PRO A 123 4.53 6.71 -12.14
N ILE A 124 4.24 7.67 -11.25
CA ILE A 124 3.48 8.87 -11.57
C ILE A 124 4.32 10.12 -11.37
N ASP A 125 4.41 10.95 -12.40
CA ASP A 125 4.95 12.30 -12.32
C ASP A 125 3.81 13.29 -12.06
N ARG A 126 3.60 13.62 -10.79
CA ARG A 126 2.49 14.48 -10.37
C ARG A 126 2.57 15.91 -10.91
N LYS A 127 3.75 16.36 -11.36
CA LYS A 127 3.93 17.69 -11.96
C LYS A 127 3.24 17.81 -13.32
N GLN A 128 2.99 16.68 -14.00
CA GLN A 128 2.35 16.64 -15.31
C GLN A 128 0.81 16.72 -15.25
N GLY A 129 0.20 16.90 -14.09
CA GLY A 129 -1.24 17.10 -13.92
C GLY A 129 -2.10 16.06 -14.65
N LYS A 130 -2.97 16.48 -15.58
CA LYS A 130 -3.86 15.59 -16.32
C LYS A 130 -3.11 14.51 -17.14
N ASN A 131 -1.92 14.81 -17.65
CA ASN A 131 -1.12 13.85 -18.44
C ASN A 131 -0.55 12.74 -17.56
N ALA A 132 -0.18 13.04 -16.30
CA ALA A 132 0.23 12.03 -15.34
C ALA A 132 -0.87 10.96 -15.14
N PHE A 133 -2.12 11.41 -15.05
CA PHE A 133 -3.25 10.49 -14.90
C PHE A 133 -3.48 9.63 -16.15
N LYS A 134 -3.41 10.21 -17.37
CA LYS A 134 -3.49 9.44 -18.62
C LYS A 134 -2.44 8.32 -18.68
N HIS A 135 -1.22 8.59 -18.18
CA HIS A 135 -0.16 7.58 -18.07
C HIS A 135 -0.57 6.44 -17.13
N VAL A 136 -1.10 6.79 -15.94
CA VAL A 136 -1.57 5.78 -14.96
C VAL A 136 -2.68 4.91 -15.55
N VAL A 137 -3.67 5.50 -16.21
CA VAL A 137 -4.77 4.76 -16.85
C VAL A 137 -4.25 3.80 -17.92
N ARG A 138 -3.39 4.28 -18.83
CA ARG A 138 -2.82 3.43 -19.88
C ARG A 138 -2.06 2.24 -19.33
N HIS A 139 -1.18 2.47 -18.35
CA HIS A 139 -0.41 1.41 -17.72
C HIS A 139 -1.27 0.51 -16.85
N GLY A 140 -2.24 1.09 -16.14
CA GLY A 140 -3.21 0.37 -15.31
C GLY A 140 -4.04 -0.63 -16.12
N LYS A 141 -4.63 -0.18 -17.22
CA LYS A 141 -5.35 -1.07 -18.16
C LYS A 141 -4.50 -2.27 -18.59
N ARG A 142 -3.24 -2.02 -18.96
CA ARG A 142 -2.32 -3.08 -19.36
C ARG A 142 -2.00 -4.05 -18.20
N ARG A 143 -1.88 -3.57 -16.96
CA ARG A 143 -1.59 -4.42 -15.80
C ARG A 143 -2.80 -5.27 -15.41
N LEU A 144 -3.99 -4.69 -15.39
CA LEU A 144 -5.23 -5.43 -15.14
C LEU A 144 -5.45 -6.51 -16.20
N ALA A 145 -5.26 -6.21 -17.50
CA ALA A 145 -5.33 -7.20 -18.58
C ALA A 145 -4.31 -8.36 -18.42
N GLN A 146 -3.22 -8.15 -17.68
CA GLN A 146 -2.24 -9.18 -17.32
C GLN A 146 -2.62 -9.97 -16.05
N GLY A 147 -3.80 -9.72 -15.48
CA GLY A 147 -4.27 -10.36 -14.25
C GLY A 147 -3.60 -9.84 -12.97
N LEU A 148 -2.93 -8.66 -13.04
CA LEU A 148 -2.31 -8.03 -11.89
C LEU A 148 -3.31 -7.10 -11.20
N TRP A 149 -3.24 -7.05 -9.89
CA TRP A 149 -3.99 -6.06 -9.11
C TRP A 149 -3.27 -4.71 -9.10
N ILE A 150 -4.04 -3.64 -8.95
CA ILE A 150 -3.47 -2.29 -8.81
C ILE A 150 -3.83 -1.76 -7.44
N ILE A 151 -2.84 -1.21 -6.74
CA ILE A 151 -3.11 -0.46 -5.51
C ILE A 151 -2.81 1.02 -5.72
N MET A 152 -3.73 1.84 -5.22
CA MET A 152 -3.59 3.28 -5.17
C MET A 152 -3.99 3.78 -3.78
N PHE A 153 -3.34 4.87 -3.38
CA PHE A 153 -3.70 5.60 -2.19
C PHE A 153 -4.45 6.87 -2.62
N PRO A 154 -5.78 6.93 -2.46
CA PRO A 154 -6.59 8.02 -3.02
C PRO A 154 -6.24 9.38 -2.42
N GLU A 155 -5.74 9.43 -1.19
CA GLU A 155 -5.25 10.64 -0.53
C GLU A 155 -4.01 11.23 -1.22
N GLY A 156 -3.27 10.41 -1.97
CA GLY A 156 -2.08 10.81 -2.71
C GLY A 156 -0.86 11.17 -1.85
N THR A 157 -0.99 11.17 -0.55
CA THR A 157 0.10 11.37 0.43
C THR A 157 -0.28 10.69 1.73
N ARG A 158 0.70 10.39 2.58
CA ARG A 158 0.43 9.87 3.92
C ARG A 158 -0.24 10.93 4.77
N ILE A 159 -1.39 10.58 5.38
CA ILE A 159 -2.17 11.44 6.25
C ILE A 159 -1.89 11.04 7.70
N PRO A 160 -1.66 11.99 8.61
CA PRO A 160 -1.50 11.71 10.03
C PRO A 160 -2.70 10.98 10.63
N VAL A 161 -2.45 10.21 11.68
CA VAL A 161 -3.50 9.54 12.46
C VAL A 161 -4.49 10.58 13.00
N GLY A 162 -5.78 10.27 12.98
CA GLY A 162 -6.85 11.17 13.42
C GLY A 162 -7.29 12.23 12.39
N GLN A 163 -6.68 12.20 11.18
CA GLN A 163 -7.03 13.15 10.12
C GLN A 163 -7.58 12.45 8.89
N THR A 164 -8.52 13.12 8.22
CA THR A 164 -9.04 12.72 6.90
C THR A 164 -8.37 13.57 5.83
N GLY A 165 -7.81 12.92 4.81
CA GLY A 165 -7.23 13.57 3.64
C GLY A 165 -8.27 13.79 2.54
N LYS A 166 -7.93 14.58 1.53
CA LYS A 166 -8.77 14.71 0.33
C LYS A 166 -8.61 13.49 -0.57
N TYR A 167 -9.68 12.77 -0.82
CA TYR A 167 -9.72 11.62 -1.72
C TYR A 167 -9.82 12.07 -3.18
N LYS A 168 -9.01 11.48 -4.05
CA LYS A 168 -8.93 11.77 -5.49
C LYS A 168 -9.53 10.63 -6.29
N SER A 169 -10.44 10.93 -7.20
CA SER A 169 -11.19 9.95 -8.00
C SER A 169 -10.38 9.24 -9.11
N GLY A 170 -9.04 9.34 -9.09
CA GLY A 170 -8.20 8.69 -10.10
C GLY A 170 -8.32 7.16 -10.11
N GLY A 171 -8.39 6.53 -8.94
CA GLY A 171 -8.51 5.07 -8.82
C GLY A 171 -9.88 4.57 -9.28
N THR A 172 -10.94 5.26 -8.91
CA THR A 172 -12.31 4.93 -9.31
C THR A 172 -12.57 5.21 -10.80
N ARG A 173 -11.95 6.24 -11.36
CA ARG A 173 -11.99 6.46 -12.81
C ARG A 173 -11.32 5.29 -13.56
N LEU A 174 -10.16 4.82 -13.08
CA LEU A 174 -9.53 3.64 -13.67
C LEU A 174 -10.43 2.41 -13.53
N ALA A 175 -11.13 2.25 -12.41
CA ALA A 175 -12.06 1.14 -12.18
C ALA A 175 -13.21 1.13 -13.20
N ILE A 176 -13.85 2.28 -13.40
CA ILE A 176 -14.93 2.44 -14.39
C ILE A 176 -14.40 2.21 -15.81
N ASP A 177 -13.26 2.81 -16.16
CA ASP A 177 -12.65 2.68 -17.49
C ASP A 177 -12.23 1.25 -17.84
N THR A 178 -12.07 0.38 -16.84
CA THR A 178 -11.63 -1.02 -17.00
C THR A 178 -12.67 -2.05 -16.58
N ASN A 179 -13.84 -1.60 -16.17
CA ASN A 179 -14.90 -2.43 -15.58
C ASN A 179 -14.36 -3.34 -14.46
N SER A 180 -13.53 -2.78 -13.59
CA SER A 180 -12.90 -3.50 -12.48
C SER A 180 -13.52 -3.11 -11.15
N VAL A 181 -13.69 -4.08 -10.25
CA VAL A 181 -14.15 -3.79 -8.89
C VAL A 181 -13.08 -3.05 -8.08
N VAL A 182 -13.54 -2.24 -7.13
CA VAL A 182 -12.68 -1.55 -6.15
C VAL A 182 -12.81 -2.25 -4.80
N VAL A 183 -11.67 -2.59 -4.20
CA VAL A 183 -11.60 -3.11 -2.82
C VAL A 183 -11.06 -2.01 -1.91
N PRO A 184 -11.88 -1.43 -1.02
CA PRO A 184 -11.42 -0.44 -0.07
C PRO A 184 -10.72 -1.12 1.11
N ILE A 185 -9.61 -0.54 1.59
CA ILE A 185 -8.85 -1.03 2.75
C ILE A 185 -8.61 0.11 3.73
N ALA A 186 -8.98 -0.11 5.00
CA ALA A 186 -8.64 0.74 6.13
C ALA A 186 -7.58 0.07 7.01
N HIS A 187 -6.74 0.85 7.68
CA HIS A 187 -5.75 0.33 8.65
C HIS A 187 -5.22 1.46 9.54
N ASN A 188 -4.85 1.13 10.77
CA ASN A 188 -4.30 2.08 11.74
C ASN A 188 -2.76 2.04 11.85
N SER A 189 -2.06 1.66 10.80
CA SER A 189 -0.60 1.48 10.81
C SER A 189 0.19 2.73 11.22
N GLY A 190 -0.38 3.91 11.02
CA GLY A 190 0.20 5.18 11.43
C GLY A 190 0.40 5.32 12.95
N GLU A 191 -0.35 4.60 13.77
CA GLU A 191 -0.18 4.57 15.22
C GLU A 191 1.14 3.91 15.63
N CYS A 192 1.50 2.84 14.93
CA CYS A 192 2.73 2.10 15.19
C CYS A 192 3.95 2.70 14.46
N TRP A 193 3.76 3.17 13.23
CA TRP A 193 4.83 3.78 12.44
C TRP A 193 4.33 5.05 11.73
N PRO A 194 4.28 6.21 12.44
CA PRO A 194 3.81 7.46 11.89
C PRO A 194 4.61 7.93 10.67
N LYS A 195 3.97 8.71 9.81
CA LYS A 195 4.62 9.39 8.68
C LYS A 195 5.88 10.13 9.15
N ASN A 196 7.01 9.90 8.47
CA ASN A 196 8.31 10.53 8.73
C ASN A 196 8.87 10.29 10.15
N SER A 197 8.32 9.38 10.93
CA SER A 197 8.85 9.04 12.24
C SER A 197 9.99 8.01 12.14
N PHE A 198 11.10 8.31 12.80
CA PHE A 198 12.15 7.32 13.04
C PHE A 198 11.68 6.25 14.04
N ILE A 199 10.93 6.65 15.05
CA ILE A 199 10.47 5.76 16.12
C ILE A 199 9.30 4.90 15.65
N LYS A 200 9.44 3.58 15.86
CA LYS A 200 8.38 2.58 15.72
C LYS A 200 7.89 2.22 17.11
N ARG A 201 6.58 2.25 17.30
CA ARG A 201 5.92 1.97 18.57
C ARG A 201 5.30 0.57 18.52
N PRO A 202 5.46 -0.25 19.56
CA PRO A 202 4.79 -1.54 19.62
C PRO A 202 3.29 -1.34 19.65
N GLY A 203 2.56 -2.26 19.03
CA GLY A 203 1.10 -2.20 18.96
C GLY A 203 0.52 -3.24 18.03
N LEU A 204 -0.80 -3.16 17.84
CA LEU A 204 -1.55 -3.98 16.92
C LEU A 204 -2.01 -3.11 15.74
N VAL A 205 -1.62 -3.50 14.54
CA VAL A 205 -2.16 -2.92 13.31
C VAL A 205 -3.34 -3.79 12.86
N THR A 206 -4.53 -3.21 12.88
CA THR A 206 -5.72 -3.82 12.29
C THR A 206 -5.82 -3.38 10.84
N VAL A 207 -5.89 -4.37 9.92
CA VAL A 207 -6.15 -4.16 8.49
C VAL A 207 -7.56 -4.65 8.22
N SER A 208 -8.45 -3.75 7.84
CA SER A 208 -9.84 -4.06 7.50
C SER A 208 -10.05 -3.95 5.99
N ILE A 209 -10.59 -5.02 5.40
CA ILE A 209 -10.83 -5.16 3.97
C ILE A 209 -12.35 -5.11 3.75
N GLY A 210 -12.80 -4.09 3.02
CA GLY A 210 -14.21 -3.90 2.71
C GLY A 210 -14.69 -4.79 1.56
N LYS A 211 -16.01 -4.90 1.44
CA LYS A 211 -16.63 -5.59 0.32
C LYS A 211 -16.26 -4.90 -0.99
N PRO A 212 -16.06 -5.67 -2.09
CA PRO A 212 -15.81 -5.09 -3.40
C PRO A 212 -16.98 -4.21 -3.86
N ILE A 213 -16.64 -3.03 -4.40
CA ILE A 213 -17.59 -2.08 -4.97
C ILE A 213 -17.55 -2.25 -6.48
N SER A 214 -18.73 -2.54 -7.09
CA SER A 214 -18.86 -2.63 -8.55
C SER A 214 -18.77 -1.23 -9.17
N PRO A 215 -18.14 -1.08 -10.36
CA PRO A 215 -18.17 0.18 -11.10
C PRO A 215 -19.54 0.49 -11.73
N GLU A 216 -20.43 -0.49 -11.81
CA GLU A 216 -21.73 -0.38 -12.44
C GLU A 216 -22.63 0.67 -11.75
N GLY A 217 -23.23 1.56 -12.53
CA GLY A 217 -24.11 2.62 -12.02
C GLY A 217 -23.39 3.78 -11.33
N HIS A 218 -22.06 3.77 -11.27
CA HIS A 218 -21.28 4.83 -10.64
C HIS A 218 -20.60 5.78 -11.62
N THR A 219 -20.53 7.05 -11.22
CA THR A 219 -19.53 7.99 -11.73
C THR A 219 -18.24 7.83 -10.94
N PRO A 220 -17.06 8.29 -11.45
CA PRO A 220 -15.82 8.24 -10.69
C PRO A 220 -15.91 8.90 -9.30
N ASP A 221 -16.66 9.99 -9.20
CA ASP A 221 -16.78 10.75 -7.96
C ASP A 221 -17.77 10.10 -6.99
N SER A 222 -18.91 9.57 -7.47
CA SER A 222 -19.86 8.84 -6.62
C SER A 222 -19.26 7.56 -6.05
N MET A 223 -18.49 6.83 -6.87
CA MET A 223 -17.77 5.63 -6.40
C MET A 223 -16.68 5.99 -5.39
N MET A 224 -15.95 7.11 -5.59
CA MET A 224 -14.94 7.56 -4.63
C MET A 224 -15.58 7.99 -3.32
N GLN A 225 -16.73 8.64 -3.34
CA GLN A 225 -17.46 9.00 -2.12
C GLN A 225 -17.86 7.76 -1.32
N GLN A 226 -18.29 6.68 -1.98
CA GLN A 226 -18.58 5.42 -1.30
C GLN A 226 -17.33 4.80 -0.69
N VAL A 227 -16.19 4.80 -1.39
CA VAL A 227 -14.89 4.33 -0.88
C VAL A 227 -14.46 5.15 0.32
N GLU A 228 -14.53 6.48 0.24
CA GLU A 228 -14.15 7.40 1.31
C GLU A 228 -15.03 7.18 2.56
N ASN A 229 -16.34 7.14 2.37
CA ASN A 229 -17.29 6.91 3.45
C ASN A 229 -16.99 5.59 4.17
N TRP A 230 -16.73 4.53 3.43
CA TRP A 230 -16.41 3.23 4.03
C TRP A 230 -15.08 3.28 4.78
N ILE A 231 -14.00 3.79 4.16
CA ILE A 231 -12.67 3.85 4.80
C ILE A 231 -12.73 4.70 6.07
N GLU A 232 -13.32 5.89 6.01
CA GLU A 232 -13.33 6.79 7.16
C GLU A 232 -14.27 6.30 8.27
N SER A 233 -15.37 5.61 7.94
CA SER A 233 -16.21 4.93 8.94
C SER A 233 -15.45 3.79 9.61
N GLU A 234 -14.74 2.99 8.84
CA GLU A 234 -13.95 1.87 9.38
C GLU A 234 -12.78 2.36 10.23
N MET A 235 -12.16 3.51 9.87
CA MET A 235 -11.12 4.12 10.70
C MET A 235 -11.64 4.48 12.10
N ARG A 236 -12.90 4.91 12.24
CA ARG A 236 -13.52 5.15 13.55
C ARG A 236 -13.73 3.86 14.35
N VAL A 237 -13.92 2.73 13.68
CA VAL A 237 -14.08 1.41 14.32
C VAL A 237 -12.73 0.86 14.79
N ILE A 238 -11.69 0.93 13.95
CA ILE A 238 -10.38 0.31 14.24
C ILE A 238 -9.44 1.23 15.05
N SER A 239 -9.74 2.52 15.12
CA SER A 239 -8.94 3.53 15.81
C SER A 239 -9.82 4.60 16.50
N PRO A 240 -10.79 4.20 17.35
CA PRO A 240 -11.79 5.11 17.93
C PRO A 240 -11.18 6.22 18.79
N HIS A 241 -10.04 5.94 19.43
CA HIS A 241 -9.33 6.92 20.27
C HIS A 241 -8.68 8.06 19.47
N ALA A 242 -8.44 7.85 18.17
CA ALA A 242 -7.81 8.83 17.29
C ALA A 242 -8.82 9.52 16.35
N TYR A 243 -9.93 8.85 16.06
CA TYR A 243 -11.02 9.33 15.18
C TYR A 243 -12.32 9.47 15.98
N SER A 244 -12.29 10.26 17.06
CA SER A 244 -13.50 10.61 17.80
C SER A 244 -14.51 11.27 16.87
N ALA A 245 -15.80 10.97 17.09
CA ALA A 245 -16.88 11.66 16.40
C ALA A 245 -16.79 13.17 16.74
N GLY A 246 -16.58 13.99 15.71
CA GLY A 246 -16.77 15.42 15.81
C GLY A 246 -18.25 15.76 15.90
#